data_d5939c58484e51d88cb48e3eee15729d
#
_entry.id   d5939c58484e51d88cb48e3eee15729d
#
_cell.length_a   1.000
_cell.length_b   1.000
_cell.length_c   1.000
_cell.angle_alpha   90.00
_cell.angle_beta   90.00
_cell.angle_gamma   90.00
#
_symmetry.space_group_name_H-M   'P 1'
#
loop_
_entity.id
_entity.type
_entity.pdbx_description
1 polymer ?
#
loop_
_entity_poly.entity_id
_entity_poly.type
_entity_poly.pdbx_seq_one_letter_code
_entity_poly.pdbx_strand_id
1 'polypeptide(L)'
;ITDPSFFFKEKIEWMEKYNIDHGVMLNLSQIYCNGWSRQNAYDAIRWQNDFNASVQQRRPDKFTCGFVVQPLYLEDALKEIERCVNELKMTLLCLPTHFLNKDNEWISVIDDSTLPIFELANHYGLAIEIHPYDGEKMVKLKDEYWRFHLVWMMAQTADTLHFYSLKDYVNKFPGIRTCFAHGCMLGQANYGRRLQGYDGRPDLFEGAHDPRAALGHPNLFFDTLVHDSYTLQLLKTRVGADQIVAGLDDP
;
A
#
# COMPACT_ATOMS: atom_id res chain seq x y z
N ILE A 1 21.77 16.83 -4.13
CA ILE A 1 20.93 16.32 -3.02
C ILE A 1 20.77 17.47 -2.08
N THR A 2 19.54 18.00 -1.96
CA THR A 2 19.18 19.07 -1.02
C THR A 2 19.49 18.60 0.40
N ASP A 3 20.03 19.50 1.22
CA ASP A 3 20.34 19.19 2.63
C ASP A 3 19.05 18.70 3.33
N PRO A 4 19.04 17.48 3.91
CA PRO A 4 17.87 16.97 4.61
C PRO A 4 17.37 17.88 5.74
N SER A 5 18.23 18.74 6.31
CA SER A 5 17.85 19.68 7.38
C SER A 5 16.85 20.73 6.90
N PHE A 6 16.91 21.14 5.64
CA PHE A 6 15.97 22.10 5.06
C PHE A 6 14.56 21.51 4.94
N PHE A 7 14.46 20.30 4.40
CA PHE A 7 13.19 19.58 4.28
C PHE A 7 12.52 19.38 5.65
N PHE A 8 13.27 19.01 6.67
CA PHE A 8 12.73 18.81 8.02
C PHE A 8 12.11 20.05 8.63
N LYS A 9 12.78 21.20 8.48
CA LYS A 9 12.30 22.45 9.06
C LYS A 9 10.96 22.84 8.47
N GLU A 10 10.87 22.90 7.14
CA GLU A 10 9.63 23.28 6.46
C GLU A 10 8.48 22.30 6.75
N LYS A 11 8.77 21.00 6.73
CA LYS A 11 7.75 19.97 7.01
C LYS A 11 7.24 20.04 8.46
N ILE A 12 8.11 20.26 9.42
CA ILE A 12 7.72 20.41 10.81
C ILE A 12 6.90 21.69 11.02
N GLU A 13 7.34 22.83 10.46
CA GLU A 13 6.57 24.08 10.53
C GLU A 13 5.18 23.91 9.89
N TRP A 14 5.08 23.17 8.79
CA TRP A 14 3.80 22.82 8.17
C TRP A 14 2.94 21.93 9.08
N MET A 15 3.51 20.88 9.67
CA MET A 15 2.80 20.02 10.63
C MET A 15 2.27 20.81 11.82
N GLU A 16 3.08 21.69 12.40
CA GLU A 16 2.67 22.57 13.52
C GLU A 16 1.53 23.50 13.11
N LYS A 17 1.60 24.09 11.94
CA LYS A 17 0.53 24.95 11.39
C LYS A 17 -0.82 24.25 11.29
N TYR A 18 -0.83 22.96 10.97
CA TYR A 18 -2.05 22.16 10.78
C TYR A 18 -2.37 21.25 11.98
N ASN A 19 -1.69 21.42 13.12
CA ASN A 19 -1.84 20.62 14.34
C ASN A 19 -1.65 19.11 14.09
N ILE A 20 -0.63 18.76 13.31
CA ILE A 20 -0.24 17.38 13.07
C ILE A 20 0.92 17.03 13.99
N ASP A 21 0.68 16.17 14.95
CA ASP A 21 1.68 15.78 15.93
C ASP A 21 2.72 14.82 15.39
N HIS A 22 2.26 13.87 14.52
CA HIS A 22 3.10 12.80 13.98
C HIS A 22 2.71 12.51 12.53
N GLY A 23 3.69 12.43 11.65
CA GLY A 23 3.52 12.12 10.24
C GLY A 23 4.00 10.71 9.89
N VAL A 24 3.27 10.04 9.01
CA VAL A 24 3.70 8.79 8.39
C VAL A 24 4.20 9.12 6.97
N MET A 25 5.48 8.86 6.71
CA MET A 25 6.09 9.10 5.40
C MET A 25 6.13 7.80 4.60
N LEU A 26 5.44 7.80 3.48
CA LEU A 26 5.40 6.68 2.56
C LEU A 26 6.43 6.84 1.44
N ASN A 27 6.76 5.75 0.78
CA ASN A 27 7.62 5.77 -0.40
C ASN A 27 6.84 6.21 -1.64
N LEU A 28 7.49 6.97 -2.50
CA LEU A 28 6.91 7.38 -3.76
C LEU A 28 6.70 6.18 -4.69
N SER A 29 5.48 5.96 -5.17
CA SER A 29 5.10 4.78 -5.95
C SER A 29 5.89 4.63 -7.26
N GLN A 30 6.32 5.73 -7.87
CA GLN A 30 7.13 5.73 -9.09
C GLN A 30 8.49 5.04 -8.92
N ILE A 31 8.96 4.89 -7.70
CA ILE A 31 10.27 4.27 -7.40
C ILE A 31 10.16 2.91 -6.70
N TYR A 32 9.07 2.17 -6.93
CA TYR A 32 8.96 0.75 -6.54
C TYR A 32 9.81 -0.19 -7.41
N CYS A 33 10.56 0.37 -8.37
CA CYS A 33 11.54 -0.33 -9.21
C CYS A 33 10.97 -1.45 -10.10
N ASN A 34 9.69 -1.36 -10.51
CA ASN A 34 9.10 -2.30 -11.46
C ASN A 34 9.83 -2.23 -12.81
N GLY A 35 10.14 -3.40 -13.38
CA GLY A 35 10.85 -3.49 -14.66
C GLY A 35 12.37 -3.20 -14.58
N TRP A 36 12.90 -2.93 -13.41
CA TRP A 36 14.35 -2.71 -13.24
C TRP A 36 15.11 -4.04 -13.14
N SER A 37 16.40 -4.03 -13.53
CA SER A 37 17.25 -5.20 -13.30
C SER A 37 17.40 -5.46 -11.80
N ARG A 38 17.67 -6.73 -11.43
CA ARG A 38 17.81 -7.14 -10.02
C ARG A 38 18.78 -6.25 -9.25
N GLN A 39 19.95 -5.97 -9.83
CA GLN A 39 20.97 -5.15 -9.15
C GLN A 39 20.53 -3.70 -8.99
N ASN A 40 19.94 -3.10 -10.04
CA ASN A 40 19.50 -1.71 -9.95
C ASN A 40 18.34 -1.55 -8.95
N ALA A 41 17.39 -2.50 -8.95
CA ALA A 41 16.30 -2.51 -7.99
C ALA A 41 16.82 -2.67 -6.55
N TYR A 42 17.73 -3.61 -6.33
CA TYR A 42 18.37 -3.84 -5.03
C TYR A 42 19.05 -2.57 -4.49
N ASP A 43 19.88 -1.93 -5.30
CA ASP A 43 20.65 -0.74 -4.88
C ASP A 43 19.71 0.45 -4.60
N ALA A 44 18.72 0.68 -5.48
CA ALA A 44 17.77 1.78 -5.32
C ALA A 44 16.86 1.60 -4.10
N ILE A 45 16.36 0.39 -3.86
CA ILE A 45 15.52 0.05 -2.71
C ILE A 45 16.28 0.26 -1.41
N ARG A 46 17.49 -0.26 -1.31
CA ARG A 46 18.32 -0.07 -0.11
C ARG A 46 18.61 1.39 0.15
N TRP A 47 18.94 2.15 -0.89
CA TRP A 47 19.18 3.58 -0.75
C TRP A 47 17.94 4.33 -0.22
N GLN A 48 16.75 4.03 -0.74
CA GLN A 48 15.50 4.61 -0.26
C GLN A 48 15.22 4.25 1.20
N ASN A 49 15.37 2.98 1.55
CA ASN A 49 15.10 2.48 2.88
C ASN A 49 16.10 3.08 3.91
N ASP A 50 17.37 3.17 3.55
CA ASP A 50 18.38 3.83 4.40
C ASP A 50 18.08 5.32 4.58
N PHE A 51 17.66 6.02 3.52
CA PHE A 51 17.23 7.41 3.61
C PHE A 51 16.04 7.57 4.56
N ASN A 52 14.98 6.80 4.37
CA ASN A 52 13.78 6.85 5.20
C ASN A 52 14.07 6.49 6.66
N ALA A 53 14.90 5.48 6.90
CA ALA A 53 15.35 5.14 8.24
C ALA A 53 16.12 6.30 8.89
N SER A 54 16.97 7.00 8.14
CA SER A 54 17.71 8.17 8.65
C SER A 54 16.78 9.33 9.03
N VAL A 55 15.68 9.51 8.31
CA VAL A 55 14.64 10.50 8.63
C VAL A 55 13.98 10.13 9.95
N GLN A 56 13.49 8.91 10.08
CA GLN A 56 12.83 8.41 11.29
C GLN A 56 13.75 8.48 12.51
N GLN A 57 15.03 8.07 12.37
CA GLN A 57 16.00 8.10 13.48
C GLN A 57 16.33 9.50 13.97
N ARG A 58 16.32 10.51 13.09
CA ARG A 58 16.57 11.91 13.47
C ARG A 58 15.40 12.53 14.23
N ARG A 59 14.18 12.16 13.89
CA ARG A 59 12.96 12.71 14.49
C ARG A 59 11.91 11.61 14.73
N PRO A 60 12.22 10.64 15.62
CA PRO A 60 11.29 9.55 15.94
C PRO A 60 10.01 10.04 16.64
N ASP A 61 10.08 11.23 17.24
CA ASP A 61 8.94 11.94 17.82
C ASP A 61 7.95 12.49 16.79
N LYS A 62 8.42 12.68 15.55
CA LYS A 62 7.63 13.31 14.48
C LYS A 62 7.31 12.39 13.32
N PHE A 63 8.14 11.39 13.03
CA PHE A 63 7.99 10.58 11.81
C PHE A 63 8.09 9.09 12.08
N THR A 64 7.17 8.34 11.46
CA THR A 64 7.32 6.93 11.12
C THR A 64 7.48 6.83 9.61
N CYS A 65 8.52 6.16 9.14
CA CYS A 65 8.80 6.07 7.72
C CYS A 65 8.60 4.65 7.20
N GLY A 66 8.01 4.54 6.02
CA GLY A 66 7.87 3.28 5.31
C GLY A 66 9.15 2.83 4.62
N PHE A 67 9.27 1.54 4.42
CA PHE A 67 10.30 0.93 3.57
C PHE A 67 9.65 0.11 2.46
N VAL A 68 10.37 -0.11 1.37
CA VAL A 68 9.89 -0.83 0.19
C VAL A 68 10.71 -2.07 -0.09
N VAL A 69 10.11 -3.00 -0.79
CA VAL A 69 10.78 -4.16 -1.40
C VAL A 69 10.26 -4.38 -2.81
N GLN A 70 11.02 -5.06 -3.68
CA GLN A 70 10.56 -5.46 -5.00
C GLN A 70 10.11 -6.92 -4.99
N PRO A 71 8.81 -7.22 -5.08
CA PRO A 71 8.28 -8.58 -4.96
C PRO A 71 8.80 -9.57 -6.02
N LEU A 72 9.16 -9.09 -7.22
CA LEU A 72 9.75 -9.92 -8.27
C LEU A 72 11.02 -10.65 -7.78
N TYR A 73 11.83 -9.99 -6.95
CA TYR A 73 13.09 -10.54 -6.42
C TYR A 73 12.90 -11.01 -4.98
N LEU A 74 12.07 -12.04 -4.81
CA LEU A 74 11.57 -12.51 -3.52
C LEU A 74 12.68 -12.72 -2.46
N GLU A 75 13.78 -13.36 -2.83
CA GLU A 75 14.88 -13.60 -1.88
C GLU A 75 15.51 -12.31 -1.36
N ASP A 76 15.67 -11.31 -2.24
CA ASP A 76 16.20 -9.99 -1.87
C ASP A 76 15.16 -9.22 -1.05
N ALA A 77 13.87 -9.35 -1.40
CA ALA A 77 12.77 -8.74 -0.66
C ALA A 77 12.71 -9.24 0.80
N LEU A 78 12.81 -10.55 1.02
CA LEU A 78 12.79 -11.12 2.37
C LEU A 78 14.00 -10.66 3.20
N LYS A 79 15.20 -10.69 2.64
CA LYS A 79 16.41 -10.19 3.31
C LYS A 79 16.32 -8.69 3.66
N GLU A 80 15.72 -7.91 2.77
CA GLU A 80 15.56 -6.47 3.00
C GLU A 80 14.51 -6.18 4.08
N ILE A 81 13.40 -6.95 4.14
CA ILE A 81 12.45 -6.86 5.26
C ILE A 81 13.17 -7.14 6.59
N GLU A 82 13.90 -8.24 6.67
CA GLU A 82 14.68 -8.59 7.88
C GLU A 82 15.65 -7.47 8.28
N ARG A 83 16.36 -6.90 7.32
CA ARG A 83 17.27 -5.78 7.56
C ARG A 83 16.55 -4.52 8.05
N CYS A 84 15.48 -4.14 7.38
CA CYS A 84 14.71 -2.95 7.77
C CYS A 84 14.14 -3.08 9.18
N VAL A 85 13.63 -4.24 9.54
CA VAL A 85 13.08 -4.48 10.88
C VAL A 85 14.19 -4.60 11.93
N ASN A 86 15.18 -5.46 11.71
CA ASN A 86 16.15 -5.82 12.75
C ASN A 86 17.25 -4.78 12.93
N GLU A 87 17.71 -4.14 11.84
CA GLU A 87 18.80 -3.17 11.88
C GLU A 87 18.29 -1.73 11.87
N LEU A 88 17.37 -1.40 10.97
CA LEU A 88 16.87 -0.03 10.79
C LEU A 88 15.68 0.32 11.71
N LYS A 89 15.07 -0.66 12.39
CA LYS A 89 13.95 -0.50 13.33
C LYS A 89 12.69 0.10 12.68
N MET A 90 12.45 -0.24 11.43
CA MET A 90 11.26 0.18 10.69
C MET A 90 10.11 -0.82 10.86
N THR A 91 8.88 -0.32 10.85
CA THR A 91 7.68 -1.12 11.16
C THR A 91 6.56 -1.01 10.11
N LEU A 92 6.80 -0.24 9.05
CA LEU A 92 5.83 0.00 7.99
C LEU A 92 6.40 -0.43 6.63
N LEU A 93 5.83 -1.47 6.05
CA LEU A 93 6.17 -1.96 4.71
C LEU A 93 5.23 -1.35 3.67
N CYS A 94 5.76 -0.65 2.67
CA CYS A 94 5.01 -0.13 1.53
C CYS A 94 5.09 -1.12 0.36
N LEU A 95 3.95 -1.55 -0.16
CA LEU A 95 3.85 -2.48 -1.27
C LEU A 95 3.04 -1.88 -2.43
N PRO A 96 3.44 -2.14 -3.69
CA PRO A 96 2.60 -1.80 -4.84
C PRO A 96 1.35 -2.69 -4.87
N THR A 97 0.26 -2.20 -5.46
CA THR A 97 -0.92 -3.04 -5.77
C THR A 97 -0.57 -4.18 -6.72
N HIS A 98 0.28 -3.89 -7.69
CA HIS A 98 0.71 -4.81 -8.75
C HIS A 98 2.20 -4.66 -9.03
N PHE A 99 2.80 -5.70 -9.54
CA PHE A 99 4.19 -5.68 -9.99
C PHE A 99 4.37 -6.54 -11.26
N LEU A 100 5.44 -6.30 -12.01
CA LEU A 100 5.80 -7.14 -13.15
C LEU A 100 6.45 -8.44 -12.65
N ASN A 101 5.92 -9.59 -13.09
CA ASN A 101 6.53 -10.88 -12.83
C ASN A 101 7.72 -11.13 -13.80
N LYS A 102 8.38 -12.29 -13.68
CA LYS A 102 9.51 -12.68 -14.53
C LYS A 102 9.16 -12.80 -16.02
N ASP A 103 7.88 -12.98 -16.33
CA ASP A 103 7.36 -13.12 -17.69
C ASP A 103 6.87 -11.77 -18.27
N ASN A 104 7.15 -10.65 -17.56
CA ASN A 104 6.70 -9.30 -17.85
C ASN A 104 5.16 -9.15 -17.88
N GLU A 105 4.48 -9.90 -17.04
CA GLU A 105 3.04 -9.78 -16.83
C GLU A 105 2.77 -9.02 -15.52
N TRP A 106 1.78 -8.15 -15.55
CA TRP A 106 1.31 -7.50 -14.33
C TRP A 106 0.48 -8.46 -13.50
N ILE A 107 0.93 -8.72 -12.29
CA ILE A 107 0.20 -9.53 -11.31
C ILE A 107 -0.05 -8.74 -10.04
N SER A 108 -1.14 -9.07 -9.34
CA SER A 108 -1.45 -8.46 -8.05
C SER A 108 -0.41 -8.84 -7.01
N VAL A 109 -0.13 -7.93 -6.08
CA VAL A 109 0.70 -8.25 -4.91
C VAL A 109 0.05 -9.31 -4.00
N ILE A 110 -1.24 -9.61 -4.21
CA ILE A 110 -1.98 -10.69 -3.52
C ILE A 110 -1.89 -11.99 -4.33
N ASP A 111 -0.78 -12.23 -4.95
CA ASP A 111 -0.46 -13.48 -5.64
C ASP A 111 0.23 -14.48 -4.70
N ASP A 112 0.12 -15.77 -4.99
CA ASP A 112 0.72 -16.82 -4.15
C ASP A 112 2.25 -16.76 -4.13
N SER A 113 2.87 -16.21 -5.18
CA SER A 113 4.32 -15.98 -5.22
C SER A 113 4.83 -14.98 -4.17
N THR A 114 3.95 -14.13 -3.65
CA THR A 114 4.29 -13.13 -2.63
C THR A 114 3.94 -13.55 -1.21
N LEU A 115 3.30 -14.71 -1.02
CA LEU A 115 2.93 -15.22 0.32
C LEU A 115 4.08 -15.14 1.34
N PRO A 116 5.35 -15.49 1.02
CA PRO A 116 6.44 -15.38 1.99
C PRO A 116 6.69 -13.96 2.50
N ILE A 117 6.37 -12.91 1.71
CA ILE A 117 6.46 -11.51 2.15
C ILE A 117 5.42 -11.26 3.27
N PHE A 118 4.18 -11.70 3.06
CA PHE A 118 3.12 -11.54 4.06
C PHE A 118 3.33 -12.41 5.29
N GLU A 119 3.85 -13.62 5.13
CA GLU A 119 4.22 -14.49 6.25
C GLU A 119 5.30 -13.84 7.13
N LEU A 120 6.34 -13.27 6.52
CA LEU A 120 7.40 -12.58 7.25
C LEU A 120 6.90 -11.27 7.88
N ALA A 121 6.08 -10.50 7.17
CA ALA A 121 5.44 -9.31 7.72
C ALA A 121 4.54 -9.64 8.92
N ASN A 122 3.78 -10.74 8.84
CA ASN A 122 2.96 -11.24 9.95
C ASN A 122 3.81 -11.67 11.16
N HIS A 123 4.92 -12.34 10.91
CA HIS A 123 5.87 -12.73 11.97
C HIS A 123 6.39 -11.52 12.75
N TYR A 124 6.70 -10.43 12.06
CA TYR A 124 7.18 -9.19 12.68
C TYR A 124 6.08 -8.24 13.14
N GLY A 125 4.81 -8.52 12.86
CA GLY A 125 3.70 -7.65 13.22
C GLY A 125 3.72 -6.30 12.52
N LEU A 126 4.10 -6.26 11.24
CA LEU A 126 4.25 -5.03 10.47
C LEU A 126 2.89 -4.40 10.13
N ALA A 127 2.89 -3.08 10.02
CA ALA A 127 1.91 -2.39 9.21
C ALA A 127 2.28 -2.53 7.72
N ILE A 128 1.26 -2.69 6.87
CA ILE A 128 1.44 -2.69 5.41
C ILE A 128 0.60 -1.56 4.81
N GLU A 129 1.21 -0.74 3.98
CA GLU A 129 0.50 0.19 3.11
C GLU A 129 0.51 -0.37 1.69
N ILE A 130 -0.67 -0.42 1.05
CA ILE A 130 -0.82 -0.87 -0.34
C ILE A 130 -1.20 0.33 -1.19
N HIS A 131 -0.27 0.74 -2.07
CA HIS A 131 -0.40 1.91 -2.92
C HIS A 131 -0.43 1.53 -4.40
N PRO A 132 -1.27 2.17 -5.24
CA PRO A 132 -1.27 1.94 -6.67
C PRO A 132 0.03 2.46 -7.30
N TYR A 133 0.38 1.90 -8.47
CA TYR A 133 1.58 2.24 -9.20
C TYR A 133 1.23 2.93 -10.53
N ASP A 134 1.74 4.13 -10.77
CA ASP A 134 1.45 4.88 -12.00
C ASP A 134 2.63 4.95 -12.99
N GLY A 135 3.78 4.39 -12.63
CA GLY A 135 4.99 4.46 -13.43
C GLY A 135 4.94 3.64 -14.73
N GLU A 136 4.18 2.55 -14.75
CA GLU A 136 4.04 1.64 -15.90
C GLU A 136 2.58 1.40 -16.25
N LYS A 137 2.30 1.28 -17.55
CA LYS A 137 0.94 1.13 -18.05
C LYS A 137 0.50 -0.33 -17.97
N MET A 138 -0.31 -0.65 -16.98
CA MET A 138 -0.96 -1.96 -16.88
C MET A 138 -2.00 -2.20 -17.98
N VAL A 139 -2.52 -1.16 -18.58
CA VAL A 139 -3.55 -1.21 -19.64
C VAL A 139 -2.99 -0.56 -20.89
N LYS A 140 -3.08 -1.26 -22.04
CA LYS A 140 -2.63 -0.75 -23.33
C LYS A 140 -3.61 0.28 -23.91
N LEU A 141 -3.79 1.38 -23.21
CA LEU A 141 -4.62 2.50 -23.62
C LEU A 141 -3.78 3.75 -23.77
N LYS A 142 -4.15 4.65 -24.70
CA LYS A 142 -3.54 5.96 -24.82
C LYS A 142 -3.80 6.77 -23.56
N ASP A 143 -2.76 7.29 -22.93
CA ASP A 143 -2.92 8.18 -21.80
C ASP A 143 -3.22 9.60 -22.27
N GLU A 144 -4.42 10.05 -21.97
CA GLU A 144 -4.89 11.41 -22.24
C GLU A 144 -5.60 11.94 -21.00
N TYR A 145 -5.47 13.23 -20.73
CA TYR A 145 -6.10 13.87 -19.56
C TYR A 145 -5.75 13.20 -18.23
N TRP A 146 -4.51 12.71 -18.12
CA TRP A 146 -3.99 12.06 -16.91
C TRP A 146 -4.81 10.82 -16.45
N ARG A 147 -5.38 10.10 -17.42
CA ARG A 147 -6.29 8.97 -17.21
C ARG A 147 -5.71 7.88 -16.31
N PHE A 148 -4.42 7.57 -16.47
CA PHE A 148 -3.81 6.50 -15.67
C PHE A 148 -3.82 6.88 -14.19
N HIS A 149 -3.43 8.08 -13.86
CA HIS A 149 -3.41 8.57 -12.49
C HIS A 149 -4.82 8.72 -11.91
N LEU A 150 -5.73 9.39 -12.63
CA LEU A 150 -7.05 9.74 -12.10
C LEU A 150 -8.05 8.56 -12.07
N VAL A 151 -7.86 7.54 -12.90
CA VAL A 151 -8.83 6.44 -13.06
C VAL A 151 -8.20 5.08 -12.76
N TRP A 152 -7.09 4.75 -13.42
CA TRP A 152 -6.55 3.41 -13.35
C TRP A 152 -5.81 3.10 -12.05
N MET A 153 -5.21 4.08 -11.40
CA MET A 153 -4.67 3.89 -10.05
C MET A 153 -5.77 3.48 -9.06
N MET A 154 -6.96 4.07 -9.19
CA MET A 154 -8.10 3.70 -8.35
C MET A 154 -8.62 2.29 -8.67
N ALA A 155 -8.56 1.89 -9.93
CA ALA A 155 -8.90 0.52 -10.34
C ALA A 155 -7.92 -0.52 -9.78
N GLN A 156 -6.63 -0.20 -9.71
CA GLN A 156 -5.60 -1.08 -9.15
C GLN A 156 -5.87 -1.39 -7.67
N THR A 157 -6.15 -0.37 -6.85
CA THR A 157 -6.47 -0.60 -5.44
C THR A 157 -7.74 -1.43 -5.25
N ALA A 158 -8.76 -1.20 -6.10
CA ALA A 158 -10.01 -1.96 -6.06
C ALA A 158 -9.80 -3.43 -6.44
N ASP A 159 -8.95 -3.70 -7.44
CA ASP A 159 -8.58 -5.05 -7.86
C ASP A 159 -7.82 -5.79 -6.74
N THR A 160 -6.81 -5.14 -6.17
CA THR A 160 -6.04 -5.73 -5.06
C THR A 160 -6.92 -6.01 -3.84
N LEU A 161 -7.84 -5.10 -3.47
CA LEU A 161 -8.79 -5.33 -2.37
C LEU A 161 -9.75 -6.49 -2.67
N HIS A 162 -10.10 -6.72 -3.94
CA HIS A 162 -10.92 -7.86 -4.34
C HIS A 162 -10.24 -9.18 -3.99
N PHE A 163 -9.00 -9.37 -4.43
CA PHE A 163 -8.23 -10.58 -4.12
C PHE A 163 -7.89 -10.69 -2.63
N TYR A 164 -7.52 -9.58 -1.98
CA TYR A 164 -7.22 -9.51 -0.55
C TYR A 164 -8.41 -10.04 0.28
N SER A 165 -9.63 -9.65 -0.08
CA SER A 165 -10.85 -10.08 0.59
C SER A 165 -11.17 -11.56 0.32
N LEU A 166 -11.07 -12.02 -0.93
CA LEU A 166 -11.40 -13.39 -1.32
C LEU A 166 -10.38 -14.43 -0.83
N LYS A 167 -9.13 -14.05 -0.66
CA LYS A 167 -8.07 -14.90 -0.09
C LYS A 167 -7.96 -14.77 1.44
N ASP A 168 -8.87 -14.02 2.07
CA ASP A 168 -9.00 -13.85 3.53
C ASP A 168 -7.70 -13.43 4.24
N TYR A 169 -6.97 -12.48 3.66
CA TYR A 169 -5.68 -12.04 4.19
C TYR A 169 -5.78 -11.45 5.60
N VAL A 170 -6.91 -10.84 5.96
CA VAL A 170 -7.13 -10.29 7.31
C VAL A 170 -7.09 -11.36 8.41
N ASN A 171 -7.64 -12.55 8.14
CA ASN A 171 -7.62 -13.67 9.10
C ASN A 171 -6.39 -14.55 8.92
N LYS A 172 -5.90 -14.69 7.67
CA LYS A 172 -4.70 -15.48 7.36
C LYS A 172 -3.44 -14.87 7.99
N PHE A 173 -3.38 -13.54 8.08
CA PHE A 173 -2.24 -12.82 8.62
C PHE A 173 -2.66 -11.86 9.75
N PRO A 174 -3.08 -12.36 10.91
CA PRO A 174 -3.68 -11.55 11.98
C PRO A 174 -2.69 -10.59 12.67
N GLY A 175 -1.39 -10.76 12.48
CA GLY A 175 -0.36 -9.86 12.99
C GLY A 175 -0.15 -8.62 12.11
N ILE A 176 -0.69 -8.59 10.89
CA ILE A 176 -0.56 -7.46 9.95
C ILE A 176 -1.71 -6.47 10.15
N ARG A 177 -1.41 -5.18 10.06
CA ARG A 177 -2.39 -4.11 9.83
C ARG A 177 -2.19 -3.56 8.44
N THR A 178 -3.21 -3.70 7.57
CA THR A 178 -3.12 -3.25 6.18
C THR A 178 -3.92 -1.99 5.95
N CYS A 179 -3.31 -0.97 5.35
CA CYS A 179 -3.96 0.24 4.89
C CYS A 179 -3.96 0.28 3.36
N PHE A 180 -5.11 0.55 2.76
CA PHE A 180 -5.23 0.80 1.33
C PHE A 180 -5.27 2.30 1.06
N ALA A 181 -4.42 2.76 0.16
CA ALA A 181 -4.35 4.16 -0.26
C ALA A 181 -5.64 4.64 -0.94
N HIS A 182 -5.86 5.97 -0.88
CA HIS A 182 -6.97 6.68 -1.53
C HIS A 182 -8.36 6.17 -1.13
N GLY A 183 -8.50 5.75 0.15
CA GLY A 183 -9.72 5.15 0.68
C GLY A 183 -10.16 3.88 -0.07
N CYS A 184 -9.36 3.39 -1.01
CA CYS A 184 -9.76 2.38 -1.99
C CYS A 184 -11.15 2.70 -2.61
N MET A 185 -11.37 3.98 -2.98
CA MET A 185 -12.70 4.55 -3.27
C MET A 185 -13.49 3.77 -4.32
N LEU A 186 -12.85 3.29 -5.39
CA LEU A 186 -13.52 2.48 -6.40
C LEU A 186 -13.90 1.09 -5.84
N GLY A 187 -13.08 0.53 -4.95
CA GLY A 187 -13.39 -0.70 -4.23
C GLY A 187 -14.61 -0.57 -3.31
N GLN A 188 -14.79 0.60 -2.69
CA GLN A 188 -15.99 0.90 -1.90
C GLN A 188 -17.23 1.09 -2.77
N ALA A 189 -17.10 1.81 -3.88
CA ALA A 189 -18.22 2.08 -4.79
C ALA A 189 -18.75 0.80 -5.46
N ASN A 190 -17.87 -0.13 -5.85
CA ASN A 190 -18.28 -1.37 -6.53
C ASN A 190 -18.50 -2.56 -5.57
N TYR A 191 -18.47 -2.36 -4.26
CA TYR A 191 -18.59 -3.43 -3.27
C TYR A 191 -19.89 -4.25 -3.46
N GLY A 192 -21.02 -3.60 -3.64
CA GLY A 192 -22.30 -4.29 -3.89
C GLY A 192 -22.26 -5.19 -5.12
N ARG A 193 -21.58 -4.74 -6.21
CA ARG A 193 -21.39 -5.57 -7.41
C ARG A 193 -20.54 -6.80 -7.13
N ARG A 194 -19.48 -6.67 -6.34
CA ARG A 194 -18.62 -7.80 -5.94
C ARG A 194 -19.39 -8.83 -5.11
N LEU A 195 -20.22 -8.38 -4.16
CA LEU A 195 -21.09 -9.26 -3.38
C LEU A 195 -22.13 -9.98 -4.26
N GLN A 196 -22.78 -9.26 -5.18
CA GLN A 196 -23.73 -9.86 -6.10
C GLN A 196 -23.07 -10.94 -6.98
N GLY A 197 -21.81 -10.71 -7.40
CA GLY A 197 -21.03 -11.71 -8.12
C GLY A 197 -20.75 -12.94 -7.27
N TYR A 198 -20.27 -12.76 -6.05
CA TYR A 198 -19.96 -13.84 -5.11
C TYR A 198 -21.20 -14.70 -4.80
N ASP A 199 -22.33 -14.07 -4.47
CA ASP A 199 -23.58 -14.76 -4.15
C ASP A 199 -24.22 -15.41 -5.36
N GLY A 200 -24.17 -14.76 -6.54
CA GLY A 200 -24.87 -15.18 -7.75
C GLY A 200 -24.11 -16.16 -8.65
N ARG A 201 -22.82 -16.30 -8.46
CA ARG A 201 -21.96 -17.14 -9.33
C ARG A 201 -20.98 -17.98 -8.50
N PRO A 202 -21.46 -18.83 -7.56
CA PRO A 202 -20.58 -19.64 -6.72
C PRO A 202 -19.64 -20.54 -7.53
N ASP A 203 -20.01 -20.88 -8.74
CA ASP A 203 -19.18 -21.63 -9.70
C ASP A 203 -17.86 -20.93 -10.07
N LEU A 204 -17.79 -19.60 -9.94
CA LEU A 204 -16.61 -18.79 -10.22
C LEU A 204 -15.79 -18.44 -8.96
N PHE A 205 -16.30 -18.77 -7.78
CA PHE A 205 -15.69 -18.43 -6.50
C PHE A 205 -15.35 -19.68 -5.66
N GLU A 206 -15.13 -20.82 -6.33
CA GLU A 206 -14.72 -22.04 -5.65
C GLU A 206 -13.40 -21.84 -4.90
N GLY A 207 -13.39 -22.14 -3.60
CA GLY A 207 -12.23 -21.91 -2.72
C GLY A 207 -12.02 -20.48 -2.24
N ALA A 208 -12.86 -19.53 -2.67
CA ALA A 208 -12.78 -18.15 -2.18
C ALA A 208 -13.53 -17.99 -0.84
N HIS A 209 -13.03 -17.09 0.00
CA HIS A 209 -13.69 -16.70 1.25
C HIS A 209 -14.75 -15.63 1.01
N ASP A 210 -15.71 -15.52 1.96
CA ASP A 210 -16.73 -14.46 1.89
C ASP A 210 -16.06 -13.08 2.03
N PRO A 211 -16.17 -12.21 1.01
CA PRO A 211 -15.52 -10.90 1.04
C PRO A 211 -16.09 -9.95 2.10
N ARG A 212 -17.25 -10.28 2.72
CA ARG A 212 -17.83 -9.51 3.81
C ARG A 212 -16.97 -9.54 5.06
N ALA A 213 -16.20 -10.59 5.28
CA ALA A 213 -15.32 -10.74 6.43
C ALA A 213 -14.19 -9.67 6.48
N ALA A 214 -13.80 -9.13 5.34
CA ALA A 214 -12.71 -8.16 5.27
C ALA A 214 -13.14 -6.74 5.64
N LEU A 215 -14.29 -6.26 5.13
CA LEU A 215 -14.73 -4.89 5.39
C LEU A 215 -15.15 -4.69 6.85
N GLY A 216 -14.60 -3.66 7.49
CA GLY A 216 -14.80 -3.39 8.92
C GLY A 216 -13.97 -4.29 9.85
N HIS A 217 -13.08 -5.12 9.29
CA HIS A 217 -12.16 -5.91 10.11
C HIS A 217 -11.13 -4.97 10.81
N PRO A 218 -10.81 -5.19 12.10
CA PRO A 218 -9.95 -4.28 12.90
C PRO A 218 -8.52 -4.14 12.38
N ASN A 219 -8.07 -5.02 11.50
CA ASN A 219 -6.75 -4.97 10.88
C ASN A 219 -6.75 -4.44 9.44
N LEU A 220 -7.89 -3.95 8.93
CA LEU A 220 -8.01 -3.38 7.59
C LEU A 220 -8.40 -1.90 7.68
N PHE A 221 -7.53 -1.05 7.15
CA PHE A 221 -7.64 0.40 7.21
C PHE A 221 -7.67 1.01 5.81
N PHE A 222 -8.15 2.24 5.74
CA PHE A 222 -8.24 3.04 4.52
C PHE A 222 -7.91 4.49 4.87
N ASP A 223 -7.22 5.20 3.99
CA ASP A 223 -6.94 6.61 4.23
C ASP A 223 -8.10 7.54 3.81
N THR A 224 -8.01 8.81 4.19
CA THR A 224 -9.02 9.83 3.88
C THR A 224 -8.80 10.53 2.55
N LEU A 225 -7.82 10.15 1.75
CA LEU A 225 -7.51 10.83 0.49
C LEU A 225 -8.49 10.45 -0.62
N VAL A 226 -9.70 10.93 -0.50
CA VAL A 226 -10.83 10.62 -1.40
C VAL A 226 -11.38 11.85 -2.15
N HIS A 227 -10.79 13.04 -1.89
CA HIS A 227 -11.02 14.33 -2.56
C HIS A 227 -12.45 14.90 -2.51
N ASP A 228 -13.42 14.22 -1.93
CA ASP A 228 -14.77 14.76 -1.74
C ASP A 228 -15.48 14.18 -0.50
N SER A 229 -16.43 14.94 0.03
CA SER A 229 -17.16 14.59 1.25
C SER A 229 -18.13 13.44 1.07
N TYR A 230 -18.67 13.21 -0.12
CA TYR A 230 -19.62 12.11 -0.39
C TYR A 230 -18.89 10.77 -0.41
N THR A 231 -17.71 10.73 -1.04
CA THR A 231 -16.87 9.54 -1.04
C THR A 231 -16.35 9.22 0.36
N LEU A 232 -15.97 10.23 1.15
CA LEU A 232 -15.60 10.02 2.55
C LEU A 232 -16.76 9.48 3.40
N GLN A 233 -17.98 9.98 3.17
CA GLN A 233 -19.18 9.47 3.84
C GLN A 233 -19.49 8.03 3.44
N LEU A 234 -19.32 7.67 2.17
CA LEU A 234 -19.45 6.29 1.70
C LEU A 234 -18.42 5.38 2.40
N LEU A 235 -17.15 5.78 2.43
CA LEU A 235 -16.09 5.04 3.11
C LEU A 235 -16.45 4.81 4.58
N LYS A 236 -16.79 5.87 5.31
CA LYS A 236 -17.18 5.81 6.73
C LYS A 236 -18.38 4.87 6.96
N THR A 237 -19.36 4.89 6.06
CA THR A 237 -20.54 4.02 6.16
C THR A 237 -20.18 2.55 5.94
N ARG A 238 -19.18 2.27 5.09
CA ARG A 238 -18.76 0.90 4.76
C ARG A 238 -17.90 0.26 5.83
N VAL A 239 -16.92 1.00 6.36
CA VAL A 239 -15.86 0.40 7.19
C VAL A 239 -15.89 0.86 8.65
N GLY A 240 -16.61 1.93 8.97
CA GLY A 240 -16.58 2.55 10.28
C GLY A 240 -15.45 3.56 10.43
N ALA A 241 -15.58 4.47 11.39
CA ALA A 241 -14.58 5.54 11.59
C ALA A 241 -13.24 5.01 12.14
N ASP A 242 -13.27 3.93 12.90
CA ASP A 242 -12.09 3.35 13.55
C ASP A 242 -11.12 2.69 12.56
N GLN A 243 -11.57 2.40 11.34
CA GLN A 243 -10.76 1.85 10.24
C GLN A 243 -10.31 2.91 9.24
N ILE A 244 -10.46 4.20 9.58
CA ILE A 244 -10.05 5.30 8.70
C ILE A 244 -8.87 6.04 9.33
N VAL A 245 -7.82 6.22 8.54
CA VAL A 245 -6.64 6.99 8.93
C VAL A 245 -6.52 8.27 8.09
N ALA A 246 -5.95 9.32 8.66
CA ALA A 246 -5.73 10.55 7.92
C ALA A 246 -4.66 10.34 6.84
N GLY A 247 -4.98 10.60 5.59
CA GLY A 247 -4.06 10.63 4.45
C GLY A 247 -4.12 12.00 3.77
N LEU A 248 -2.97 12.54 3.39
CA LEU A 248 -2.85 13.90 2.87
C LEU A 248 -2.24 13.95 1.46
N ASP A 249 -1.45 12.95 1.09
CA ASP A 249 -0.68 12.89 -0.17
C ASP A 249 0.12 14.19 -0.40
N ASP A 250 0.64 14.73 0.69
CA ASP A 250 1.42 15.96 0.69
C ASP A 250 2.89 15.60 0.48
N PRO A 251 3.56 16.16 -0.55
CA PRO A 251 4.94 15.84 -0.90
C PRO A 251 5.96 16.34 0.13
#